data_407f25e08b1b8e1e0e242b36335d29d2
#
_entry.id   407f25e08b1b8e1e0e242b36335d29d2
#
_cell.length_a   1.000
_cell.length_b   1.000
_cell.length_c   1.000
_cell.angle_alpha   90.00
_cell.angle_beta   90.00
_cell.angle_gamma   90.00
#
_symmetry.space_group_name_H-M   'P 1'
#
loop_
_entity.id
_entity.type
_entity.pdbx_description
1 polymer ?
#
loop_
_entity_poly.entity_id
_entity_poly.type
_entity_poly.pdbx_seq_one_letter_code
_entity_poly.pdbx_strand_id
1 'polypeptide(L)'
;DIFRSFFYADVAEIEASTDLALAEVMYRAAWKYKVKYVLEGHSFMEEGITPVGRNYFDGKYIKSIHKMFGKLPMKSYPLMTITRFLFWSMFAKIQKIRPFWYIDYNKDDAKKFLEKEYDWKYYGGHHLENRMTAFFHSIYLPQKFNTDMRNNTLSALVRNGKRDRLEAWKEYNTPPYIEKDLLEYFKKRLELSDEEYEKIMTRKPKSWQEYPTYKKTFELLRPLFKILAKANLVPMSFYLKYCFPMPKDEKK
;
A
#
# COMPACT_ATOMS: atom_id res chain seq x y z
N ASP A 1 1.46 -6.16 16.60
CA ASP A 1 2.91 -6.12 16.83
C ASP A 1 3.69 -5.78 15.56
N ILE A 2 3.42 -6.42 14.40
CA ILE A 2 4.17 -6.19 13.15
C ILE A 2 3.99 -4.75 12.65
N PHE A 3 2.76 -4.23 12.60
CA PHE A 3 2.51 -2.83 12.24
C PHE A 3 3.26 -1.86 13.18
N ARG A 4 3.21 -2.11 14.50
CA ARG A 4 3.99 -1.36 15.49
C ARG A 4 5.49 -1.39 15.19
N SER A 5 6.03 -2.54 14.78
CA SER A 5 7.45 -2.66 14.41
C SER A 5 7.84 -1.73 13.27
N PHE A 6 6.95 -1.56 12.27
CA PHE A 6 7.17 -0.63 11.17
C PHE A 6 7.16 0.83 11.63
N PHE A 7 6.30 1.18 12.59
CA PHE A 7 6.29 2.53 13.16
C PHE A 7 7.60 2.83 13.90
N TYR A 8 8.15 1.85 14.65
CA TYR A 8 9.47 1.97 15.30
C TYR A 8 10.65 2.01 14.33
N ALA A 9 10.48 1.47 13.13
CA ALA A 9 11.51 1.44 12.10
C ALA A 9 11.71 2.80 11.38
N ASP A 10 10.88 3.79 11.64
CA ASP A 10 10.94 5.13 11.04
C ASP A 10 10.81 5.15 9.51
N VAL A 11 10.13 4.17 8.92
CA VAL A 11 9.95 4.03 7.47
C VAL A 11 8.57 4.48 7.02
N ALA A 12 8.47 4.91 5.74
CA ALA A 12 7.21 5.37 5.19
C ALA A 12 6.17 4.24 4.99
N GLU A 13 6.62 3.01 4.84
CA GLU A 13 5.76 1.88 4.43
C GLU A 13 5.13 1.16 5.63
N ILE A 14 4.53 1.85 6.59
CA ILE A 14 3.97 1.21 7.81
C ILE A 14 2.80 0.25 7.51
N GLU A 15 2.11 0.42 6.39
CA GLU A 15 1.05 -0.49 5.95
C GLU A 15 1.54 -1.71 5.15
N ALA A 16 2.81 -1.76 4.78
CA ALA A 16 3.39 -2.86 4.00
C ALA A 16 3.08 -4.25 4.57
N SER A 17 3.06 -4.36 5.90
CA SER A 17 2.74 -5.61 6.59
C SER A 17 1.28 -6.04 6.39
N THR A 18 0.35 -5.10 6.34
CA THR A 18 -1.07 -5.37 6.12
C THR A 18 -1.32 -5.75 4.67
N ASP A 19 -0.81 -4.99 3.72
CA ASP A 19 -1.00 -5.20 2.28
C ASP A 19 -0.48 -6.57 1.83
N LEU A 20 0.72 -6.93 2.28
CA LEU A 20 1.31 -8.21 1.90
C LEU A 20 0.60 -9.40 2.56
N ALA A 21 0.10 -9.23 3.78
CA ALA A 21 -0.70 -10.23 4.47
C ALA A 21 -2.05 -10.45 3.76
N LEU A 22 -2.74 -9.37 3.38
CA LEU A 22 -3.98 -9.44 2.60
C LEU A 22 -3.78 -10.20 1.29
N ALA A 23 -2.71 -9.88 0.54
CA ALA A 23 -2.38 -10.59 -0.69
C ALA A 23 -2.13 -12.10 -0.45
N GLU A 24 -1.38 -12.46 0.59
CA GLU A 24 -1.10 -13.85 0.92
C GLU A 24 -2.37 -14.61 1.34
N VAL A 25 -3.22 -14.01 2.17
CA VAL A 25 -4.50 -14.61 2.60
C VAL A 25 -5.44 -14.80 1.41
N MET A 26 -5.52 -13.80 0.52
CA MET A 26 -6.31 -13.90 -0.71
C MET A 26 -5.87 -15.10 -1.57
N TYR A 27 -4.56 -15.25 -1.82
CA TYR A 27 -4.05 -16.39 -2.59
C TYR A 27 -4.31 -17.72 -1.90
N ARG A 28 -4.14 -17.80 -0.57
CA ARG A 28 -4.47 -19.03 0.20
C ARG A 28 -5.94 -19.39 0.08
N ALA A 29 -6.83 -18.41 0.20
CA ALA A 29 -8.26 -18.62 0.07
C ALA A 29 -8.63 -19.07 -1.35
N ALA A 30 -8.14 -18.35 -2.37
CA ALA A 30 -8.39 -18.71 -3.77
C ALA A 30 -7.90 -20.14 -4.09
N TRP A 31 -6.73 -20.51 -3.60
CA TRP A 31 -6.20 -21.86 -3.77
C TRP A 31 -7.06 -22.92 -3.04
N LYS A 32 -7.39 -22.67 -1.77
CA LYS A 32 -8.21 -23.59 -0.95
C LYS A 32 -9.57 -23.85 -1.57
N TYR A 33 -10.21 -22.81 -2.09
CA TYR A 33 -11.56 -22.91 -2.66
C TYR A 33 -11.58 -23.10 -4.18
N LYS A 34 -10.40 -23.35 -4.79
CA LYS A 34 -10.24 -23.58 -6.24
C LYS A 34 -10.78 -22.43 -7.10
N VAL A 35 -10.68 -21.19 -6.59
CA VAL A 35 -11.06 -19.98 -7.31
C VAL A 35 -9.97 -19.63 -8.31
N LYS A 36 -10.33 -19.50 -9.59
CA LYS A 36 -9.38 -19.17 -10.67
C LYS A 36 -9.23 -17.67 -10.92
N TYR A 37 -10.27 -16.90 -10.64
CA TYR A 37 -10.33 -15.48 -10.95
C TYR A 37 -10.58 -14.67 -9.69
N VAL A 38 -9.78 -13.62 -9.48
CA VAL A 38 -9.95 -12.63 -8.40
C VAL A 38 -10.22 -11.29 -9.03
N LEU A 39 -11.35 -10.67 -8.70
CA LEU A 39 -11.69 -9.33 -9.16
C LEU A 39 -11.04 -8.30 -8.22
N GLU A 40 -10.24 -7.40 -8.77
CA GLU A 40 -9.64 -6.28 -8.05
C GLU A 40 -10.36 -4.98 -8.44
N GLY A 41 -10.89 -4.26 -7.44
CA GLY A 41 -11.59 -2.98 -7.62
C GLY A 41 -10.66 -1.77 -7.88
N HIS A 42 -9.39 -2.01 -8.16
CA HIS A 42 -8.41 -0.96 -8.40
C HIS A 42 -8.64 -0.24 -9.73
N SER A 43 -8.63 1.10 -9.70
CA SER A 43 -8.72 1.96 -10.88
C SER A 43 -7.57 2.95 -10.90
N PHE A 44 -6.62 2.80 -11.83
CA PHE A 44 -5.53 3.77 -11.99
C PHE A 44 -6.01 5.16 -12.46
N MET A 45 -7.17 5.23 -13.09
CA MET A 45 -7.79 6.49 -13.54
C MET A 45 -8.35 7.30 -12.37
N GLU A 46 -8.84 6.63 -11.34
CA GLU A 46 -9.45 7.25 -10.15
C GLU A 46 -8.47 7.40 -8.97
N GLU A 47 -7.52 6.48 -8.85
CA GLU A 47 -6.64 6.38 -7.68
C GLU A 47 -5.20 6.82 -7.98
N GLY A 48 -4.85 6.85 -9.27
CA GLY A 48 -3.50 7.14 -9.70
C GLY A 48 -2.54 5.95 -9.56
N ILE A 49 -1.27 6.24 -9.77
CA ILE A 49 -0.18 5.26 -9.67
C ILE A 49 0.92 5.87 -8.83
N THR A 50 1.33 5.18 -7.77
CA THR A 50 2.49 5.57 -6.97
C THR A 50 3.76 5.45 -7.83
N PRO A 51 4.61 6.49 -7.88
CA PRO A 51 5.86 6.46 -8.63
C PRO A 51 6.73 5.25 -8.26
N VAL A 52 7.40 4.69 -9.27
CA VAL A 52 8.37 3.61 -9.07
C VAL A 52 9.48 4.08 -8.13
N GLY A 53 9.76 3.30 -7.09
CA GLY A 53 10.87 3.59 -6.17
C GLY A 53 10.48 4.23 -4.84
N ARG A 54 9.39 4.96 -4.76
CA ARG A 54 8.97 5.63 -3.50
C ARG A 54 8.40 4.68 -2.45
N ASN A 55 7.86 3.55 -2.85
CA ASN A 55 7.24 2.59 -1.95
C ASN A 55 7.73 1.19 -2.31
N TYR A 56 8.39 0.51 -1.37
CA TYR A 56 8.92 -0.83 -1.57
C TYR A 56 8.62 -1.70 -0.36
N PHE A 57 8.11 -2.90 -0.59
CA PHE A 57 7.95 -3.89 0.46
C PHE A 57 7.95 -5.31 -0.08
N ASP A 58 8.49 -6.22 0.70
CA ASP A 58 8.48 -7.66 0.47
C ASP A 58 8.52 -8.44 1.78
N GLY A 59 8.38 -9.76 1.70
CA GLY A 59 8.34 -10.60 2.90
C GLY A 59 9.66 -10.63 3.69
N LYS A 60 10.82 -10.42 3.06
CA LYS A 60 12.11 -10.34 3.76
C LYS A 60 12.22 -9.01 4.51
N TYR A 61 11.77 -7.93 3.90
CA TYR A 61 11.69 -6.62 4.52
C TYR A 61 10.82 -6.65 5.79
N ILE A 62 9.60 -7.18 5.68
CA ILE A 62 8.70 -7.33 6.83
C ILE A 62 9.33 -8.17 7.94
N LYS A 63 9.92 -9.32 7.59
CA LYS A 63 10.60 -10.19 8.55
C LYS A 63 11.79 -9.50 9.23
N SER A 64 12.57 -8.71 8.48
CA SER A 64 13.73 -8.01 9.01
C SER A 64 13.35 -6.91 10.00
N ILE A 65 12.36 -6.08 9.68
CA ILE A 65 11.85 -5.05 10.58
C ILE A 65 11.27 -5.69 11.85
N HIS A 66 10.43 -6.71 11.69
CA HIS A 66 9.84 -7.38 12.83
C HIS A 66 10.90 -8.04 13.74
N LYS A 67 11.98 -8.61 13.18
CA LYS A 67 13.09 -9.15 13.97
C LYS A 67 13.79 -8.09 14.82
N MET A 68 13.83 -6.83 14.34
CA MET A 68 14.51 -5.74 15.03
C MET A 68 13.63 -5.07 16.09
N PHE A 69 12.34 -4.92 15.83
CA PHE A 69 11.43 -4.09 16.61
C PHE A 69 10.21 -4.83 17.16
N GLY A 70 9.98 -6.07 16.73
CA GLY A 70 8.85 -6.88 17.22
C GLY A 70 9.07 -7.45 18.60
N LYS A 71 8.00 -7.56 19.36
CA LYS A 71 7.99 -8.14 20.71
C LYS A 71 7.51 -9.60 20.72
N LEU A 72 6.64 -9.95 19.77
CA LEU A 72 6.00 -11.27 19.71
C LEU A 72 6.54 -12.10 18.54
N PRO A 73 6.62 -13.44 18.66
CA PRO A 73 7.05 -14.27 17.56
C PRO A 73 6.03 -14.25 16.39
N MET A 74 6.53 -14.18 15.16
CA MET A 74 5.72 -14.16 13.94
C MET A 74 5.20 -15.56 13.59
N LYS A 75 4.33 -16.15 14.43
CA LYS A 75 3.81 -17.53 14.24
C LYS A 75 2.60 -17.59 13.31
N SER A 76 1.63 -16.71 13.50
CA SER A 76 0.34 -16.73 12.78
C SER A 76 0.27 -15.75 11.59
N TYR A 77 1.25 -14.88 11.45
CA TYR A 77 1.28 -13.90 10.38
C TYR A 77 1.45 -14.56 9.00
N PRO A 78 0.58 -14.25 8.02
CA PRO A 78 0.66 -14.84 6.68
C PRO A 78 1.76 -14.19 5.84
N LEU A 79 3.01 -14.51 6.15
CA LEU A 79 4.18 -13.96 5.47
C LEU A 79 4.30 -14.50 4.04
N MET A 80 4.26 -13.61 3.05
CA MET A 80 4.56 -13.95 1.67
C MET A 80 6.08 -13.95 1.44
N THR A 81 6.68 -15.14 1.49
CA THR A 81 8.09 -15.32 1.12
C THR A 81 8.25 -15.35 -0.40
N ILE A 82 9.49 -15.20 -0.90
CA ILE A 82 9.76 -15.30 -2.34
C ILE A 82 9.32 -16.66 -2.92
N THR A 83 9.52 -17.76 -2.18
CA THR A 83 9.10 -19.10 -2.61
C THR A 83 7.57 -19.21 -2.73
N ARG A 84 6.83 -18.65 -1.78
CA ARG A 84 5.37 -18.58 -1.85
C ARG A 84 4.90 -17.69 -3.01
N PHE A 85 5.54 -16.54 -3.19
CA PHE A 85 5.20 -15.65 -4.30
C PHE A 85 5.42 -16.34 -5.66
N LEU A 86 6.53 -17.05 -5.84
CA LEU A 86 6.78 -17.84 -7.05
C LEU A 86 5.77 -18.98 -7.21
N PHE A 87 5.41 -19.67 -6.12
CA PHE A 87 4.38 -20.69 -6.16
C PHE A 87 3.03 -20.14 -6.64
N TRP A 88 2.58 -19.03 -6.05
CA TRP A 88 1.32 -18.39 -6.46
C TRP A 88 1.35 -17.92 -7.91
N SER A 89 2.49 -17.36 -8.35
CA SER A 89 2.64 -16.84 -9.71
C SER A 89 2.75 -17.93 -10.78
N MET A 90 3.41 -19.04 -10.48
CA MET A 90 3.73 -20.07 -11.51
C MET A 90 2.76 -21.26 -11.48
N PHE A 91 2.32 -21.70 -10.32
CA PHE A 91 1.60 -22.97 -10.17
C PHE A 91 0.12 -22.81 -9.81
N ALA A 92 -0.23 -21.77 -9.03
CA ALA A 92 -1.60 -21.59 -8.56
C ALA A 92 -2.60 -21.22 -9.68
N LYS A 93 -2.11 -20.67 -10.80
CA LYS A 93 -2.94 -20.25 -11.96
C LYS A 93 -4.10 -19.33 -11.59
N ILE A 94 -3.94 -18.53 -10.54
CA ILE A 94 -4.93 -17.56 -10.07
C ILE A 94 -4.72 -16.28 -10.86
N GLN A 95 -5.74 -15.85 -11.60
CA GLN A 95 -5.70 -14.64 -12.41
C GLN A 95 -6.42 -13.48 -11.72
N LYS A 96 -5.77 -12.32 -11.71
CA LYS A 96 -6.36 -11.08 -11.22
C LYS A 96 -6.96 -10.30 -12.38
N ILE A 97 -8.23 -9.97 -12.28
CA ILE A 97 -8.98 -9.20 -13.26
C ILE A 97 -9.31 -7.84 -12.64
N ARG A 98 -9.05 -6.77 -13.38
CA ARG A 98 -9.33 -5.40 -12.98
C ARG A 98 -10.42 -4.81 -13.88
N PRO A 99 -11.71 -4.99 -13.55
CA PRO A 99 -12.82 -4.56 -14.41
C PRO A 99 -12.75 -3.08 -14.76
N PHE A 100 -12.40 -2.21 -13.80
CA PHE A 100 -12.33 -0.76 -13.98
C PHE A 100 -11.21 -0.27 -14.91
N TRP A 101 -10.41 -1.17 -15.47
CA TRP A 101 -9.48 -0.85 -16.55
C TRP A 101 -10.14 -0.91 -17.94
N TYR A 102 -11.33 -1.52 -18.04
CA TYR A 102 -12.01 -1.81 -19.29
C TYR A 102 -13.38 -1.15 -19.39
N ILE A 103 -13.93 -0.67 -18.28
CA ILE A 103 -15.22 0.03 -18.24
C ILE A 103 -15.02 1.48 -17.80
N ASP A 104 -15.84 2.37 -18.32
CA ASP A 104 -15.86 3.76 -17.87
C ASP A 104 -16.50 3.81 -16.47
N TYR A 105 -15.64 3.96 -15.48
CA TYR A 105 -16.02 4.01 -14.07
C TYR A 105 -15.84 5.43 -13.53
N ASN A 106 -16.88 5.95 -12.91
CA ASN A 106 -16.86 7.22 -12.20
C ASN A 106 -17.12 6.98 -10.71
N LYS A 107 -16.15 7.34 -9.88
CA LYS A 107 -16.21 7.10 -8.43
C LYS A 107 -17.31 7.92 -7.74
N ASP A 108 -17.56 9.14 -8.20
CA ASP A 108 -18.58 10.01 -7.60
C ASP A 108 -20.00 9.52 -7.91
N ASP A 109 -20.23 9.02 -9.12
CA ASP A 109 -21.51 8.39 -9.48
C ASP A 109 -21.73 7.07 -8.73
N ALA A 110 -20.65 6.28 -8.56
CA ALA A 110 -20.72 5.06 -7.76
C ALA A 110 -21.04 5.35 -6.29
N LYS A 111 -20.49 6.41 -5.68
CA LYS A 111 -20.86 6.83 -4.32
C LYS A 111 -22.35 7.18 -4.21
N LYS A 112 -22.87 8.02 -5.12
CA LYS A 112 -24.30 8.38 -5.14
C LYS A 112 -25.20 7.15 -5.27
N PHE A 113 -24.81 6.20 -6.13
CA PHE A 113 -25.53 4.94 -6.28
C PHE A 113 -25.53 4.12 -5.00
N LEU A 114 -24.37 3.96 -4.35
CA LEU A 114 -24.24 3.21 -3.11
C LEU A 114 -24.99 3.86 -1.94
N GLU A 115 -24.95 5.18 -1.85
CA GLU A 115 -25.73 5.94 -0.85
C GLU A 115 -27.24 5.72 -1.03
N LYS A 116 -27.72 5.79 -2.28
CA LYS A 116 -29.15 5.66 -2.59
C LYS A 116 -29.66 4.22 -2.42
N GLU A 117 -28.94 3.23 -2.94
CA GLU A 117 -29.43 1.85 -3.04
C GLU A 117 -29.06 0.96 -1.85
N TYR A 118 -27.99 1.34 -1.10
CA TYR A 118 -27.45 0.50 -0.03
C TYR A 118 -27.27 1.24 1.31
N ASP A 119 -27.77 2.48 1.43
CA ASP A 119 -27.59 3.33 2.63
C ASP A 119 -26.10 3.44 3.08
N TRP A 120 -25.20 3.35 2.09
CA TRP A 120 -23.77 3.49 2.34
C TRP A 120 -23.44 4.94 2.69
N LYS A 121 -22.60 5.15 3.71
CA LYS A 121 -22.19 6.49 4.15
C LYS A 121 -20.74 6.76 3.76
N TYR A 122 -20.54 7.89 3.09
CA TYR A 122 -19.21 8.34 2.73
C TYR A 122 -18.40 8.73 3.96
N TYR A 123 -17.18 8.19 4.08
CA TYR A 123 -16.27 8.35 5.21
C TYR A 123 -15.20 9.45 5.00
N GLY A 124 -15.37 10.35 4.05
CA GLY A 124 -14.61 11.60 3.94
C GLY A 124 -13.34 11.55 3.08
N GLY A 125 -12.85 10.38 2.64
CA GLY A 125 -11.64 10.30 1.83
C GLY A 125 -11.26 8.89 1.41
N HIS A 126 -10.16 8.77 0.67
CA HIS A 126 -9.65 7.48 0.19
C HIS A 126 -9.10 6.65 1.34
N HIS A 127 -9.72 5.49 1.60
CA HIS A 127 -9.40 4.54 2.67
C HIS A 127 -9.48 5.09 4.11
N LEU A 128 -10.21 6.18 4.34
CA LEU A 128 -10.39 6.74 5.67
C LEU A 128 -11.37 5.94 6.55
N GLU A 129 -12.07 4.95 5.98
CA GLU A 129 -12.87 3.97 6.74
C GLU A 129 -12.00 3.10 7.67
N ASN A 130 -10.74 2.91 7.31
CA ASN A 130 -9.77 2.23 8.15
C ASN A 130 -8.99 3.26 8.97
N ARG A 131 -9.22 3.32 10.27
CA ARG A 131 -8.58 4.31 11.15
C ARG A 131 -7.05 4.23 11.17
N MET A 132 -6.44 3.05 10.96
CA MET A 132 -4.98 2.94 10.86
C MET A 132 -4.47 3.56 9.56
N THR A 133 -5.18 3.35 8.45
CA THR A 133 -4.88 4.00 7.16
C THR A 133 -5.16 5.50 7.22
N ALA A 134 -6.22 5.92 7.91
CA ALA A 134 -6.51 7.35 8.14
C ALA A 134 -5.36 8.03 8.89
N PHE A 135 -4.83 7.43 9.96
CA PHE A 135 -3.65 7.93 10.65
C PHE A 135 -2.43 8.00 9.72
N PHE A 136 -2.20 6.94 8.96
CA PHE A 136 -1.08 6.86 8.01
C PHE A 136 -1.10 7.98 6.97
N HIS A 137 -2.26 8.18 6.30
CA HIS A 137 -2.39 9.18 5.25
C HIS A 137 -2.51 10.62 5.75
N SER A 138 -3.19 10.83 6.88
CA SER A 138 -3.52 12.21 7.32
C SER A 138 -2.55 12.77 8.36
N ILE A 139 -1.80 11.92 9.06
CA ILE A 139 -0.88 12.35 10.14
C ILE A 139 0.55 11.91 9.84
N TYR A 140 0.80 10.60 9.72
CA TYR A 140 2.15 10.05 9.68
C TYR A 140 2.95 10.47 8.45
N LEU A 141 2.42 10.24 7.25
CA LEU A 141 3.09 10.61 6.01
C LEU A 141 3.27 12.13 5.87
N PRO A 142 2.25 12.98 6.12
CA PRO A 142 2.43 14.43 6.03
C PRO A 142 3.44 14.97 7.03
N GLN A 143 3.34 14.58 8.30
CA GLN A 143 4.17 15.18 9.36
C GLN A 143 5.61 14.67 9.35
N LYS A 144 5.81 13.37 9.14
CA LYS A 144 7.15 12.77 9.22
C LYS A 144 7.89 12.72 7.89
N PHE A 145 7.18 12.54 6.77
CA PHE A 145 7.76 12.34 5.45
C PHE A 145 7.46 13.48 4.45
N ASN A 146 6.74 14.52 4.89
CA ASN A 146 6.28 15.60 4.01
C ASN A 146 5.63 15.07 2.71
N THR A 147 4.80 14.04 2.84
CA THR A 147 4.16 13.35 1.72
C THR A 147 2.65 13.33 1.90
N ASP A 148 1.94 13.84 0.90
CA ASP A 148 0.48 13.80 0.84
C ASP A 148 0.02 12.88 -0.29
N MET A 149 -0.62 11.77 0.08
CA MET A 149 -1.08 10.76 -0.88
C MET A 149 -2.23 11.25 -1.77
N ARG A 150 -2.94 12.32 -1.39
CA ARG A 150 -3.99 12.93 -2.22
C ARG A 150 -3.44 13.41 -3.57
N ASN A 151 -2.15 13.75 -3.63
CA ASN A 151 -1.49 14.11 -4.88
C ASN A 151 -1.67 13.04 -5.97
N ASN A 152 -1.56 11.76 -5.64
CA ASN A 152 -1.72 10.67 -6.61
C ASN A 152 -3.15 10.65 -7.19
N THR A 153 -4.15 10.67 -6.31
CA THR A 153 -5.57 10.62 -6.70
C THR A 153 -5.99 11.88 -7.47
N LEU A 154 -5.73 13.06 -6.91
CA LEU A 154 -6.14 14.33 -7.53
C LEU A 154 -5.46 14.54 -8.88
N SER A 155 -4.17 14.23 -9.00
CA SER A 155 -3.47 14.34 -10.29
C SER A 155 -3.98 13.33 -11.33
N ALA A 156 -4.42 12.14 -10.91
CA ALA A 156 -5.05 11.17 -11.81
C ALA A 156 -6.40 11.69 -12.33
N LEU A 157 -7.26 12.18 -11.43
CA LEU A 157 -8.56 12.74 -11.78
C LEU A 157 -8.45 13.91 -12.78
N VAL A 158 -7.48 14.82 -12.54
CA VAL A 158 -7.23 15.95 -13.46
C VAL A 158 -6.74 15.46 -14.81
N ARG A 159 -5.78 14.54 -14.87
CA ARG A 159 -5.26 13.99 -16.14
C ARG A 159 -6.32 13.25 -16.96
N ASN A 160 -7.30 12.66 -16.29
CA ASN A 160 -8.39 11.94 -16.94
C ASN A 160 -9.64 12.81 -17.19
N GLY A 161 -9.54 14.13 -16.98
CA GLY A 161 -10.65 15.06 -17.22
C GLY A 161 -11.85 14.90 -16.27
N LYS A 162 -11.68 14.17 -15.16
CA LYS A 162 -12.76 13.90 -14.16
C LYS A 162 -12.82 14.95 -13.06
N ARG A 163 -11.82 15.81 -12.94
CA ARG A 163 -11.79 16.92 -11.99
C ARG A 163 -11.11 18.14 -12.62
N ASP A 164 -11.66 19.33 -12.37
CA ASP A 164 -10.99 20.58 -12.73
C ASP A 164 -9.66 20.75 -11.96
N ARG A 165 -8.65 21.32 -12.62
CA ARG A 165 -7.33 21.48 -12.03
C ARG A 165 -7.33 22.46 -10.84
N LEU A 166 -8.09 23.55 -10.93
CA LEU A 166 -8.13 24.57 -9.86
C LEU A 166 -8.86 24.02 -8.64
N GLU A 167 -9.95 23.26 -8.86
CA GLU A 167 -10.66 22.56 -7.78
C GLU A 167 -9.77 21.53 -7.09
N ALA A 168 -9.07 20.69 -7.86
CA ALA A 168 -8.13 19.72 -7.32
C ALA A 168 -6.99 20.38 -6.53
N TRP A 169 -6.49 21.51 -7.03
CA TRP A 169 -5.45 22.28 -6.35
C TRP A 169 -5.96 22.90 -5.05
N LYS A 170 -7.18 23.42 -5.04
CA LYS A 170 -7.84 23.92 -3.83
C LYS A 170 -8.01 22.82 -2.79
N GLU A 171 -8.49 21.65 -3.21
CA GLU A 171 -8.64 20.49 -2.34
C GLU A 171 -7.30 20.03 -1.75
N TYR A 172 -6.24 19.98 -2.57
CA TYR A 172 -4.89 19.60 -2.15
C TYR A 172 -4.32 20.55 -1.09
N ASN A 173 -4.54 21.86 -1.23
CA ASN A 173 -4.08 22.87 -0.29
C ASN A 173 -4.98 23.03 0.94
N THR A 174 -6.15 22.37 0.98
CA THR A 174 -6.97 22.30 2.18
C THR A 174 -6.45 21.20 3.10
N PRO A 175 -6.28 21.45 4.42
CA PRO A 175 -5.87 20.39 5.34
C PRO A 175 -6.75 19.14 5.21
N PRO A 176 -6.19 17.92 5.27
CA PRO A 176 -6.99 16.71 5.23
C PRO A 176 -7.90 16.63 6.46
N TYR A 177 -9.05 15.98 6.29
CA TYR A 177 -9.90 15.66 7.43
C TYR A 177 -9.19 14.71 8.39
N ILE A 178 -9.17 15.06 9.66
CA ILE A 178 -8.63 14.23 10.75
C ILE A 178 -9.72 14.06 11.79
N GLU A 179 -10.12 12.83 12.04
CA GLU A 179 -11.09 12.50 13.08
C GLU A 179 -10.53 12.88 14.48
N LYS A 180 -11.36 13.51 15.31
CA LYS A 180 -10.93 14.15 16.57
C LYS A 180 -10.11 13.26 17.50
N ASP A 181 -10.46 11.98 17.61
CA ASP A 181 -9.81 11.03 18.51
C ASP A 181 -8.89 10.02 17.78
N LEU A 182 -8.56 10.28 16.50
CA LEU A 182 -7.77 9.37 15.67
C LEU A 182 -6.38 9.10 16.26
N LEU A 183 -5.71 10.12 16.74
CA LEU A 183 -4.37 10.00 17.32
C LEU A 183 -4.40 9.18 18.61
N GLU A 184 -5.36 9.45 19.50
CA GLU A 184 -5.51 8.70 20.74
C GLU A 184 -5.85 7.24 20.48
N TYR A 185 -6.74 6.99 19.51
CA TYR A 185 -7.03 5.64 19.05
C TYR A 185 -5.77 4.93 18.57
N PHE A 186 -4.94 5.59 17.74
CA PHE A 186 -3.70 5.02 17.21
C PHE A 186 -2.72 4.68 18.33
N LYS A 187 -2.43 5.63 19.25
CA LYS A 187 -1.55 5.41 20.38
C LYS A 187 -2.03 4.23 21.24
N LYS A 188 -3.31 4.20 21.58
CA LYS A 188 -3.91 3.11 22.37
C LYS A 188 -3.80 1.76 21.68
N ARG A 189 -4.07 1.69 20.36
CA ARG A 189 -3.99 0.43 19.59
C ARG A 189 -2.59 -0.13 19.49
N LEU A 190 -1.58 0.72 19.48
CA LEU A 190 -0.17 0.31 19.42
C LEU A 190 0.51 0.29 20.79
N GLU A 191 -0.23 0.56 21.88
CA GLU A 191 0.31 0.60 23.24
C GLU A 191 1.50 1.57 23.35
N LEU A 192 1.35 2.79 22.83
CA LEU A 192 2.36 3.83 22.84
C LEU A 192 2.05 4.87 23.91
N SER A 193 3.05 5.27 24.68
CA SER A 193 2.97 6.48 25.48
C SER A 193 3.12 7.73 24.60
N ASP A 194 2.76 8.90 25.14
CA ASP A 194 2.95 10.18 24.44
C ASP A 194 4.43 10.43 24.14
N GLU A 195 5.31 10.16 25.09
CA GLU A 195 6.74 10.31 24.90
C GLU A 195 7.29 9.37 23.83
N GLU A 196 6.84 8.12 23.79
CA GLU A 196 7.25 7.16 22.75
C GLU A 196 6.77 7.62 21.37
N TYR A 197 5.53 8.09 21.26
CA TYR A 197 4.97 8.62 20.02
C TYR A 197 5.78 9.82 19.52
N GLU A 198 5.97 10.85 20.35
CA GLU A 198 6.74 12.04 19.99
C GLU A 198 8.18 11.71 19.61
N LYS A 199 8.82 10.83 20.37
CA LYS A 199 10.17 10.34 20.06
C LYS A 199 10.25 9.68 18.69
N ILE A 200 9.24 8.90 18.29
CA ILE A 200 9.21 8.28 16.96
C ILE A 200 8.95 9.35 15.90
N MET A 201 7.98 10.24 16.10
CA MET A 201 7.62 11.25 15.11
C MET A 201 8.74 12.25 14.83
N THR A 202 9.57 12.55 15.81
CA THR A 202 10.69 13.51 15.70
C THR A 202 12.00 12.89 15.20
N ARG A 203 12.15 11.55 15.23
CA ARG A 203 13.33 10.89 14.67
C ARG A 203 13.42 11.10 13.16
N LYS A 204 14.64 11.11 12.65
CA LYS A 204 14.91 11.21 11.21
C LYS A 204 14.23 10.05 10.46
N PRO A 205 13.47 10.34 9.40
CA PRO A 205 12.93 9.30 8.52
C PRO A 205 14.02 8.41 7.96
N LYS A 206 13.71 7.11 7.84
CA LYS A 206 14.57 6.11 7.21
C LYS A 206 13.96 5.61 5.91
N SER A 207 14.83 5.11 5.05
CA SER A 207 14.45 4.44 3.82
C SER A 207 14.37 2.94 4.02
N TRP A 208 13.47 2.28 3.26
CA TRP A 208 13.45 0.83 3.17
C TRP A 208 14.80 0.22 2.76
N GLN A 209 15.66 0.99 2.09
CA GLN A 209 17.00 0.58 1.65
C GLN A 209 17.97 0.30 2.82
N GLU A 210 17.67 0.81 4.01
CA GLU A 210 18.45 0.57 5.23
C GLU A 210 18.16 -0.81 5.84
N TYR A 211 17.20 -1.55 5.31
CA TYR A 211 16.75 -2.84 5.83
C TYR A 211 16.96 -3.97 4.81
N PRO A 212 17.18 -5.22 5.26
CA PRO A 212 17.28 -6.37 4.38
C PRO A 212 15.99 -6.63 3.60
N THR A 213 16.10 -6.76 2.27
CA THR A 213 14.99 -6.98 1.33
C THR A 213 15.32 -8.08 0.34
N TYR A 214 14.33 -8.48 -0.50
CA TYR A 214 14.57 -9.32 -1.68
C TYR A 214 14.99 -8.51 -2.92
N LYS A 215 15.20 -7.19 -2.83
CA LYS A 215 15.48 -6.32 -3.99
C LYS A 215 16.57 -6.88 -4.90
N LYS A 216 17.74 -7.19 -4.35
CA LYS A 216 18.86 -7.79 -5.11
C LYS A 216 18.49 -9.14 -5.74
N THR A 217 17.68 -9.96 -5.05
CA THR A 217 17.19 -11.24 -5.57
C THR A 217 16.26 -11.03 -6.76
N PHE A 218 15.35 -10.05 -6.69
CA PHE A 218 14.48 -9.71 -7.82
C PHE A 218 15.27 -9.16 -9.00
N GLU A 219 16.29 -8.34 -8.77
CA GLU A 219 17.19 -7.85 -9.83
C GLU A 219 17.95 -9.00 -10.50
N LEU A 220 18.46 -9.95 -9.73
CA LEU A 220 19.14 -11.14 -10.26
C LEU A 220 18.17 -12.02 -11.08
N LEU A 221 16.95 -12.21 -10.59
CA LEU A 221 15.90 -12.99 -11.24
C LEU A 221 15.13 -12.20 -12.32
N ARG A 222 15.61 -11.03 -12.73
CA ARG A 222 14.96 -10.19 -13.75
C ARG A 222 14.58 -10.93 -15.04
N PRO A 223 15.42 -11.82 -15.62
CA PRO A 223 15.03 -12.56 -16.83
C PRO A 223 13.80 -13.45 -16.58
N LEU A 224 13.74 -14.14 -15.45
CA LEU A 224 12.58 -14.96 -15.06
C LEU A 224 11.32 -14.08 -14.91
N PHE A 225 11.41 -13.00 -14.16
CA PHE A 225 10.26 -12.10 -13.96
C PHE A 225 9.80 -11.40 -15.23
N LYS A 226 10.69 -11.19 -16.22
CA LYS A 226 10.29 -10.72 -17.55
C LYS A 226 9.39 -11.72 -18.27
N ILE A 227 9.74 -13.01 -18.21
CA ILE A 227 8.91 -14.09 -18.79
C ILE A 227 7.57 -14.17 -18.07
N LEU A 228 7.57 -14.20 -16.72
CA LEU A 228 6.34 -14.24 -15.93
C LEU A 228 5.42 -13.04 -16.20
N ALA A 229 5.99 -11.84 -16.36
CA ALA A 229 5.22 -10.64 -16.68
C ALA A 229 4.63 -10.69 -18.09
N LYS A 230 5.38 -11.17 -19.10
CA LYS A 230 4.86 -11.38 -20.46
C LYS A 230 3.76 -12.43 -20.54
N ALA A 231 3.83 -13.45 -19.68
CA ALA A 231 2.82 -14.49 -19.54
C ALA A 231 1.61 -14.07 -18.65
N ASN A 232 1.54 -12.82 -18.19
CA ASN A 232 0.52 -12.31 -17.26
C ASN A 232 0.43 -13.08 -15.92
N LEU A 233 1.50 -13.76 -15.51
CA LEU A 233 1.60 -14.48 -14.24
C LEU A 233 2.02 -13.55 -13.08
N VAL A 234 2.69 -12.45 -13.38
CA VAL A 234 2.93 -11.32 -12.46
C VAL A 234 2.57 -10.02 -13.18
N PRO A 235 2.13 -8.97 -12.46
CA PRO A 235 1.88 -7.67 -13.08
C PRO A 235 3.14 -7.08 -13.71
N MET A 236 3.03 -6.45 -14.89
CA MET A 236 4.14 -5.73 -15.52
C MET A 236 4.69 -4.63 -14.58
N SER A 237 3.82 -3.98 -13.82
CA SER A 237 4.22 -3.00 -12.79
C SER A 237 5.12 -3.58 -11.71
N PHE A 238 4.91 -4.84 -11.31
CA PHE A 238 5.83 -5.54 -10.41
C PHE A 238 7.22 -5.68 -11.04
N TYR A 239 7.28 -6.20 -12.28
CA TYR A 239 8.55 -6.36 -13.00
C TYR A 239 9.31 -5.05 -13.11
N LEU A 240 8.63 -3.95 -13.51
CA LEU A 240 9.26 -2.64 -13.66
C LEU A 240 9.71 -2.05 -12.30
N LYS A 241 8.94 -2.22 -11.25
CA LYS A 241 9.24 -1.65 -9.92
C LYS A 241 10.32 -2.43 -9.17
N TYR A 242 10.25 -3.76 -9.19
CA TYR A 242 11.07 -4.59 -8.29
C TYR A 242 12.33 -5.15 -8.94
N CYS A 243 12.36 -5.35 -10.26
CA CYS A 243 13.44 -6.06 -10.94
C CYS A 243 14.50 -5.14 -11.59
N PHE A 244 14.37 -3.82 -11.46
CA PHE A 244 15.36 -2.87 -11.97
C PHE A 244 16.06 -2.13 -10.83
N PRO A 245 17.34 -1.79 -11.00
CA PRO A 245 18.05 -0.93 -10.04
C PRO A 245 17.29 0.39 -9.84
N MET A 246 17.36 0.91 -8.62
CA MET A 246 16.85 2.25 -8.35
C MET A 246 17.66 3.32 -9.10
N PRO A 247 17.02 4.35 -9.64
CA PRO A 247 17.72 5.51 -10.19
C PRO A 247 18.67 6.12 -9.15
N LYS A 248 19.82 6.62 -9.58
CA LYS A 248 20.82 7.18 -8.67
C LYS A 248 20.31 8.41 -7.89
N ASP A 249 19.36 9.14 -8.46
CA ASP A 249 18.82 10.39 -7.90
C ASP A 249 17.78 10.15 -6.79
N GLU A 250 17.28 8.93 -6.64
CA GLU A 250 16.33 8.54 -5.57
C GLU A 250 17.05 7.97 -4.32
N LYS A 251 18.38 8.08 -4.25
CA LYS A 251 19.20 7.62 -3.12
C LYS A 251 19.41 8.65 -2.01
N LYS A 252 18.73 9.81 -2.11
CA LYS A 252 18.84 10.89 -1.09
C LYS A 252 17.62 10.94 -0.18
#